data_6e52a2a1852b5ca725c9e6bdfc98a89a
#
_entry.id   6e52a2a1852b5ca725c9e6bdfc98a89a
#
_cell.length_a   1.000
_cell.length_b   1.000
_cell.length_c   1.000
_cell.angle_alpha   90.00
_cell.angle_beta   90.00
_cell.angle_gamma   90.00
#
_symmetry.space_group_name_H-M   'P 1'
#
loop_
_entity.id
_entity.type
_entity.pdbx_description
1 polymer ?
#
loop_
_entity_poly.entity_id
_entity_poly.type
_entity_poly.pdbx_seq_one_letter_code
_entity_poly.pdbx_strand_id
1 'polypeptide(L)'
;MKKQLNDLRRKIYRNLKQKAYSLEGSVSEELIAYRDDQLSFSKRPFSPSNIEALKKSVLSSNVVYLGDFHTFDQNIRNVLRILRVSAQENRKCIIALEMVDARYQYCIDAYMEGHLTELEFLESVHYHDSWRFPWTHYKLVFELAKESDARILAINTRGGLRERDEFAAETLAKTLEREPKTHIMVVYGELHISPNKIPALLSSKRPDTIQTIVHQNLDEVYWTMKEESANDPIIAFSEREFCINSAPPWVKYESMIYWYENLDSDPDFDIHEYIIEKGKKIFSEDTHENFLGICLELVNIANVNISEEE
;
A
#
# COMPACT_ATOMS: atom_id res chain seq x y z
N MET A 1 -17.91 -12.15 25.80
CA MET A 1 -17.50 -12.65 24.49
C MET A 1 -17.04 -11.52 23.55
N LYS A 2 -17.84 -10.59 23.00
CA LYS A 2 -17.38 -9.50 22.09
C LYS A 2 -16.23 -8.66 22.66
N LYS A 3 -16.29 -8.26 23.93
CA LYS A 3 -15.23 -7.48 24.58
C LYS A 3 -13.91 -8.28 24.65
N GLN A 4 -13.97 -9.53 25.05
CA GLN A 4 -12.80 -10.42 25.14
C GLN A 4 -12.16 -10.62 23.76
N LEU A 5 -12.97 -10.81 22.70
CA LEU A 5 -12.47 -10.90 21.33
C LEU A 5 -11.77 -9.60 20.89
N ASN A 6 -12.33 -8.44 21.20
CA ASN A 6 -11.70 -7.17 20.86
C ASN A 6 -10.39 -6.94 21.64
N ASP A 7 -10.35 -7.35 22.90
CA ASP A 7 -9.15 -7.28 23.73
C ASP A 7 -8.05 -8.21 23.19
N LEU A 8 -8.43 -9.43 22.73
CA LEU A 8 -7.51 -10.36 22.07
C LEU A 8 -6.97 -9.78 20.75
N ARG A 9 -7.83 -9.27 19.87
CA ARG A 9 -7.43 -8.63 18.61
C ARG A 9 -6.44 -7.48 18.85
N ARG A 10 -6.70 -6.64 19.88
CA ARG A 10 -5.77 -5.55 20.26
C ARG A 10 -4.43 -6.08 20.78
N LYS A 11 -4.43 -7.21 21.48
CA LYS A 11 -3.22 -7.86 21.97
C LYS A 11 -2.40 -8.42 20.81
N ILE A 12 -3.02 -9.17 19.90
CA ILE A 12 -2.39 -9.68 18.67
C ILE A 12 -1.75 -8.51 17.87
N TYR A 13 -2.55 -7.49 17.58
CA TYR A 13 -2.07 -6.31 16.87
C TYR A 13 -0.84 -5.68 17.52
N ARG A 14 -0.86 -5.46 18.84
CA ARG A 14 0.27 -4.84 19.55
C ARG A 14 1.52 -5.70 19.48
N ASN A 15 1.38 -7.01 19.68
CA ASN A 15 2.49 -7.94 19.65
C ASN A 15 3.12 -8.02 18.24
N LEU A 16 2.30 -8.16 17.19
CA LEU A 16 2.80 -8.21 15.81
C LEU A 16 3.45 -6.88 15.40
N LYS A 17 2.84 -5.74 15.74
CA LYS A 17 3.44 -4.42 15.49
C LYS A 17 4.78 -4.26 16.19
N GLN A 18 4.87 -4.65 17.46
CA GLN A 18 6.12 -4.60 18.21
C GLN A 18 7.18 -5.53 17.60
N LYS A 19 6.81 -6.76 17.22
CA LYS A 19 7.72 -7.71 16.55
C LYS A 19 8.21 -7.14 15.22
N ALA A 20 7.32 -6.64 14.37
CA ALA A 20 7.66 -6.05 13.08
C ALA A 20 8.68 -4.90 13.25
N TYR A 21 8.45 -3.98 14.17
CA TYR A 21 9.36 -2.88 14.45
C TYR A 21 10.68 -3.31 15.11
N SER A 22 10.69 -4.42 15.86
CA SER A 22 11.92 -4.97 16.39
C SER A 22 12.82 -5.58 15.30
N LEU A 23 12.22 -6.17 14.26
CA LEU A 23 12.94 -6.68 13.09
C LEU A 23 13.46 -5.56 12.18
N GLU A 24 12.76 -4.44 12.12
CA GLU A 24 13.22 -3.26 11.38
C GLU A 24 14.50 -2.65 11.97
N GLY A 25 14.71 -2.81 13.27
CA GLY A 25 15.88 -2.29 13.97
C GLY A 25 15.83 -0.79 14.22
N SER A 26 17.00 -0.14 14.20
CA SER A 26 17.11 1.31 14.40
C SER A 26 16.71 2.05 13.12
N VAL A 27 15.78 2.97 13.25
CA VAL A 27 15.27 3.80 12.16
C VAL A 27 15.74 5.25 12.30
N SER A 28 15.75 6.01 11.21
CA SER A 28 16.12 7.41 11.21
C SER A 28 15.09 8.28 11.96
N GLU A 29 15.54 9.40 12.50
CA GLU A 29 14.65 10.42 13.10
C GLU A 29 13.61 10.92 12.11
N GLU A 30 13.98 11.01 10.83
CA GLU A 30 13.09 11.42 9.75
C GLU A 30 11.94 10.40 9.56
N LEU A 31 12.24 9.09 9.58
CA LEU A 31 11.20 8.06 9.50
C LEU A 31 10.26 8.08 10.71
N ILE A 32 10.80 8.33 11.92
CA ILE A 32 9.98 8.50 13.12
C ILE A 32 9.02 9.68 12.93
N ALA A 33 9.52 10.84 12.48
CA ALA A 33 8.70 12.01 12.23
C ALA A 33 7.58 11.76 11.18
N TYR A 34 7.88 11.01 10.12
CA TYR A 34 6.88 10.63 9.11
C TYR A 34 5.79 9.73 9.69
N ARG A 35 6.14 8.78 10.54
CA ARG A 35 5.18 7.92 11.25
C ARG A 35 4.32 8.70 12.23
N ASP A 36 4.89 9.65 12.94
CA ASP A 36 4.15 10.51 13.88
C ASP A 36 3.18 11.43 13.15
N ASP A 37 3.59 11.98 12.02
CA ASP A 37 2.71 12.75 11.13
C ASP A 37 1.53 11.90 10.64
N GLN A 38 1.80 10.71 10.09
CA GLN A 38 0.73 9.80 9.64
C GLN A 38 -0.21 9.42 10.79
N LEU A 39 0.33 9.10 11.95
CA LEU A 39 -0.46 8.78 13.14
C LEU A 39 -1.36 9.96 13.53
N SER A 40 -0.85 11.18 13.48
CA SER A 40 -1.61 12.39 13.76
C SER A 40 -2.75 12.57 12.75
N PHE A 41 -2.47 12.44 11.45
CA PHE A 41 -3.48 12.55 10.40
C PHE A 41 -4.55 11.47 10.48
N SER A 42 -4.17 10.24 10.83
CA SER A 42 -5.10 9.10 10.92
C SER A 42 -6.09 9.20 12.09
N LYS A 43 -5.81 10.04 13.09
CA LYS A 43 -6.71 10.30 14.24
C LYS A 43 -7.76 11.38 14.00
N ARG A 44 -7.72 12.05 12.86
CA ARG A 44 -8.71 13.09 12.52
C ARG A 44 -10.12 12.50 12.43
N PRO A 45 -11.15 13.31 12.66
CA PRO A 45 -12.53 12.90 12.40
C PRO A 45 -12.73 12.46 10.95
N PHE A 46 -13.51 11.41 10.76
CA PHE A 46 -13.89 10.90 9.45
C PHE A 46 -15.37 10.52 9.44
N SER A 47 -15.92 10.35 8.25
CA SER A 47 -17.29 9.91 8.01
C SER A 47 -17.31 8.63 7.17
N PRO A 48 -18.32 7.75 7.33
CA PRO A 48 -18.55 6.67 6.38
C PRO A 48 -18.65 7.20 4.95
N SER A 49 -18.08 6.47 4.00
CA SER A 49 -18.14 6.79 2.58
C SER A 49 -18.39 5.51 1.77
N ASN A 50 -18.42 5.62 0.45
CA ASN A 50 -18.70 4.50 -0.42
C ASN A 50 -17.85 4.56 -1.69
N ILE A 51 -17.92 3.48 -2.47
CA ILE A 51 -17.14 3.34 -3.70
C ILE A 51 -17.51 4.38 -4.76
N GLU A 52 -18.76 4.82 -4.82
CA GLU A 52 -19.20 5.80 -5.82
C GLU A 52 -18.66 7.20 -5.53
N ALA A 53 -18.62 7.60 -4.26
CA ALA A 53 -17.99 8.86 -3.84
C ALA A 53 -16.48 8.85 -4.14
N LEU A 54 -15.80 7.72 -3.82
CA LEU A 54 -14.39 7.53 -4.14
C LEU A 54 -14.14 7.61 -5.66
N LYS A 55 -14.89 6.86 -6.48
CA LYS A 55 -14.78 6.89 -7.94
C LYS A 55 -14.96 8.30 -8.49
N LYS A 56 -15.99 9.01 -8.04
CA LYS A 56 -16.24 10.41 -8.46
C LYS A 56 -15.05 11.30 -8.14
N SER A 57 -14.47 11.18 -6.96
CA SER A 57 -13.29 11.95 -6.55
C SER A 57 -12.08 11.60 -7.41
N VAL A 58 -11.79 10.31 -7.62
CA VAL A 58 -10.69 9.80 -8.46
C VAL A 58 -10.83 10.38 -9.88
N LEU A 59 -11.98 10.20 -10.52
CA LEU A 59 -12.20 10.60 -11.93
C LEU A 59 -12.16 12.12 -12.15
N SER A 60 -12.49 12.91 -11.13
CA SER A 60 -12.46 14.38 -11.21
C SER A 60 -11.10 14.99 -10.84
N SER A 61 -10.11 14.20 -10.49
CA SER A 61 -8.76 14.67 -10.09
C SER A 61 -7.78 14.73 -11.25
N ASN A 62 -6.77 15.57 -11.12
CA ASN A 62 -5.58 15.56 -11.95
C ASN A 62 -4.58 14.54 -11.44
N VAL A 63 -4.43 14.46 -10.11
CA VAL A 63 -3.51 13.53 -9.44
C VAL A 63 -4.26 12.76 -8.35
N VAL A 64 -4.07 11.45 -8.33
CA VAL A 64 -4.61 10.56 -7.29
C VAL A 64 -3.45 9.82 -6.64
N TYR A 65 -3.31 9.96 -5.34
CA TYR A 65 -2.32 9.24 -4.55
C TYR A 65 -2.95 7.99 -3.97
N LEU A 66 -2.27 6.86 -4.14
CA LEU A 66 -2.67 5.55 -3.66
C LEU A 66 -1.57 5.05 -2.71
N GLY A 67 -1.89 4.97 -1.43
CA GLY A 67 -0.93 4.55 -0.40
C GLY A 67 -0.57 3.08 -0.54
N ASP A 68 0.71 2.79 -0.40
CA ASP A 68 1.24 1.44 -0.45
C ASP A 68 1.96 1.08 0.86
N PHE A 69 1.68 -0.09 1.38
CA PHE A 69 2.44 -0.76 2.42
C PHE A 69 3.16 -1.93 1.76
N HIS A 70 4.38 -1.72 1.34
CA HIS A 70 5.13 -2.48 0.32
C HIS A 70 5.14 -3.99 0.48
N THR A 71 5.05 -4.51 1.72
CA THR A 71 4.99 -5.95 2.00
C THR A 71 3.58 -6.54 1.92
N PHE A 72 2.54 -5.68 1.73
CA PHE A 72 1.15 -6.09 1.85
C PHE A 72 0.41 -6.03 0.51
N ASP A 73 0.29 -7.15 -0.18
CA ASP A 73 -0.27 -7.27 -1.53
C ASP A 73 -1.71 -6.75 -1.64
N GLN A 74 -2.51 -6.84 -0.57
CA GLN A 74 -3.88 -6.32 -0.56
C GLN A 74 -3.95 -4.83 -0.92
N ASN A 75 -2.91 -4.05 -0.61
CA ASN A 75 -2.84 -2.65 -1.01
C ASN A 75 -2.74 -2.54 -2.52
N ILE A 76 -1.92 -3.35 -3.16
CA ILE A 76 -1.80 -3.37 -4.64
C ILE A 76 -3.09 -3.87 -5.29
N ARG A 77 -3.79 -4.83 -4.71
CA ARG A 77 -5.12 -5.25 -5.20
C ARG A 77 -6.13 -4.10 -5.20
N ASN A 78 -6.13 -3.27 -4.17
CA ASN A 78 -6.96 -2.07 -4.13
C ASN A 78 -6.50 -1.02 -5.15
N VAL A 79 -5.18 -0.82 -5.30
CA VAL A 79 -4.58 0.03 -6.35
C VAL A 79 -5.10 -0.40 -7.72
N LEU A 80 -4.99 -1.69 -8.07
CA LEU A 80 -5.46 -2.22 -9.35
C LEU A 80 -6.96 -1.98 -9.58
N ARG A 81 -7.79 -2.10 -8.54
CA ARG A 81 -9.23 -1.78 -8.64
C ARG A 81 -9.47 -0.33 -9.02
N ILE A 82 -8.71 0.60 -8.41
CA ILE A 82 -8.85 2.03 -8.68
C ILE A 82 -8.27 2.40 -10.05
N LEU A 83 -7.12 1.82 -10.44
CA LEU A 83 -6.53 2.01 -11.75
C LEU A 83 -7.48 1.57 -12.87
N ARG A 84 -8.19 0.45 -12.70
CA ARG A 84 -9.22 -0.01 -13.66
C ARG A 84 -10.37 0.97 -13.82
N VAL A 85 -10.78 1.66 -12.74
CA VAL A 85 -11.80 2.71 -12.83
C VAL A 85 -11.33 3.85 -13.75
N SER A 86 -10.08 4.27 -13.62
CA SER A 86 -9.52 5.33 -14.48
C SER A 86 -9.32 4.88 -15.93
N ALA A 87 -8.91 3.63 -16.16
CA ALA A 87 -8.74 3.08 -17.50
C ALA A 87 -10.06 3.01 -18.31
N GLN A 88 -11.19 2.80 -17.65
CA GLN A 88 -12.51 2.74 -18.30
C GLN A 88 -12.97 4.07 -18.91
N GLU A 89 -12.42 5.20 -18.49
CA GLU A 89 -12.84 6.53 -18.92
C GLU A 89 -12.08 7.06 -20.16
N ASN A 90 -11.26 6.23 -20.80
CA ASN A 90 -10.44 6.60 -21.98
C ASN A 90 -9.60 7.89 -21.79
N ARG A 91 -9.23 8.21 -20.55
CA ARG A 91 -8.34 9.33 -20.27
C ARG A 91 -6.89 8.88 -20.43
N LYS A 92 -6.07 9.74 -21.03
CA LYS A 92 -4.62 9.52 -21.02
C LYS A 92 -4.16 9.44 -19.57
N CYS A 93 -3.67 8.28 -19.16
CA CYS A 93 -3.27 7.99 -17.80
C CYS A 93 -1.76 7.78 -17.69
N ILE A 94 -1.17 8.32 -16.64
CA ILE A 94 0.20 8.01 -16.22
C ILE A 94 0.12 7.34 -14.86
N ILE A 95 0.79 6.19 -14.72
CA ILE A 95 0.97 5.53 -13.43
C ILE A 95 2.36 5.87 -12.93
N ALA A 96 2.44 6.71 -11.90
CA ALA A 96 3.69 7.16 -11.31
C ALA A 96 4.06 6.27 -10.13
N LEU A 97 5.25 5.66 -10.16
CA LEU A 97 5.67 4.61 -9.23
C LEU A 97 6.91 4.99 -8.43
N GLU A 98 6.93 4.57 -7.16
CA GLU A 98 8.07 4.70 -6.25
C GLU A 98 9.15 3.65 -6.48
N MET A 99 8.79 2.44 -6.84
CA MET A 99 9.63 1.24 -6.79
C MET A 99 10.86 1.26 -7.69
N VAL A 100 10.94 2.17 -8.67
CA VAL A 100 12.10 2.32 -9.56
C VAL A 100 12.63 3.74 -9.47
N ASP A 101 13.96 3.88 -9.32
CA ASP A 101 14.63 5.17 -9.37
C ASP A 101 14.48 5.81 -10.77
N ALA A 102 14.13 7.09 -10.81
CA ALA A 102 13.83 7.82 -12.04
C ALA A 102 14.97 7.81 -13.09
N ARG A 103 16.23 7.61 -12.67
CA ARG A 103 17.37 7.46 -13.60
C ARG A 103 17.23 6.22 -14.50
N TYR A 104 16.40 5.24 -14.14
CA TYR A 104 16.13 4.03 -14.90
C TYR A 104 14.82 4.11 -15.70
N GLN A 105 14.25 5.31 -15.90
CA GLN A 105 13.04 5.48 -16.71
C GLN A 105 13.16 4.80 -18.09
N TYR A 106 14.33 4.89 -18.72
CA TYR A 106 14.58 4.27 -20.03
C TYR A 106 14.44 2.73 -20.00
N CYS A 107 14.74 2.07 -18.86
CA CYS A 107 14.53 0.63 -18.70
C CYS A 107 13.04 0.31 -18.60
N ILE A 108 12.26 1.16 -17.89
CA ILE A 108 10.81 1.04 -17.84
C ILE A 108 10.23 1.15 -19.25
N ASP A 109 10.62 2.18 -19.99
CA ASP A 109 10.13 2.42 -21.35
C ASP A 109 10.45 1.22 -22.26
N ALA A 110 11.68 0.71 -22.23
CA ALA A 110 12.10 -0.47 -22.99
C ALA A 110 11.32 -1.75 -22.60
N TYR A 111 11.04 -1.95 -21.32
CA TYR A 111 10.24 -3.08 -20.86
C TYR A 111 8.76 -2.95 -21.28
N MET A 112 8.20 -1.75 -21.19
CA MET A 112 6.82 -1.48 -21.63
C MET A 112 6.64 -1.68 -23.14
N GLU A 113 7.66 -1.34 -23.93
CA GLU A 113 7.70 -1.53 -25.39
C GLU A 113 8.05 -2.97 -25.82
N GLY A 114 8.39 -3.86 -24.86
CA GLY A 114 8.73 -5.25 -25.13
C GLY A 114 10.16 -5.45 -25.64
N HIS A 115 11.03 -4.47 -25.50
CA HIS A 115 12.45 -4.55 -25.83
C HIS A 115 13.30 -5.24 -24.77
N LEU A 116 12.78 -5.35 -23.54
CA LEU A 116 13.37 -6.11 -22.44
C LEU A 116 12.39 -7.19 -21.98
N THR A 117 12.93 -8.36 -21.67
CA THR A 117 12.22 -9.38 -20.89
C THR A 117 12.06 -8.91 -19.45
N GLU A 118 11.20 -9.57 -18.68
CA GLU A 118 11.02 -9.28 -17.26
C GLU A 118 12.32 -9.40 -16.47
N LEU A 119 13.08 -10.47 -16.70
CA LEU A 119 14.36 -10.68 -16.03
C LEU A 119 15.37 -9.58 -16.36
N GLU A 120 15.54 -9.26 -17.63
CA GLU A 120 16.44 -8.18 -18.07
C GLU A 120 16.05 -6.83 -17.49
N PHE A 121 14.76 -6.56 -17.39
CA PHE A 121 14.26 -5.34 -16.73
C PHE A 121 14.64 -5.30 -15.25
N LEU A 122 14.33 -6.35 -14.49
CA LEU A 122 14.61 -6.42 -13.04
C LEU A 122 16.11 -6.30 -12.75
N GLU A 123 16.96 -6.95 -13.56
CA GLU A 123 18.42 -6.83 -13.48
C GLU A 123 18.89 -5.40 -13.81
N SER A 124 18.36 -4.80 -14.89
CA SER A 124 18.77 -3.46 -15.34
C SER A 124 18.46 -2.35 -14.33
N VAL A 125 17.36 -2.49 -13.58
CA VAL A 125 16.97 -1.53 -12.53
C VAL A 125 17.51 -1.90 -11.14
N HIS A 126 18.24 -3.01 -11.03
CA HIS A 126 18.73 -3.57 -9.77
C HIS A 126 17.60 -3.74 -8.74
N TYR A 127 16.47 -4.30 -9.18
CA TYR A 127 15.24 -4.34 -8.42
C TYR A 127 15.41 -5.00 -7.05
N HIS A 128 15.97 -6.20 -7.01
CA HIS A 128 16.12 -6.99 -5.79
C HIS A 128 17.15 -6.39 -4.80
N ASP A 129 18.09 -5.58 -5.28
CA ASP A 129 19.07 -4.89 -4.43
C ASP A 129 18.54 -3.55 -3.90
N SER A 130 17.77 -2.82 -4.73
CA SER A 130 17.37 -1.44 -4.44
C SER A 130 15.98 -1.34 -3.78
N TRP A 131 15.02 -2.15 -4.23
CA TRP A 131 13.65 -2.12 -3.72
C TRP A 131 13.35 -3.23 -2.73
N ARG A 132 13.72 -4.48 -3.06
CA ARG A 132 13.68 -5.66 -2.19
C ARG A 132 12.27 -6.15 -1.78
N PHE A 133 11.21 -5.51 -2.21
CA PHE A 133 9.83 -6.00 -2.00
C PHE A 133 9.40 -6.89 -3.16
N PRO A 134 8.44 -7.84 -2.97
CA PRO A 134 8.08 -8.80 -3.98
C PRO A 134 7.67 -8.16 -5.31
N TRP A 135 8.32 -8.55 -6.41
CA TRP A 135 7.99 -8.09 -7.76
C TRP A 135 6.57 -8.49 -8.17
N THR A 136 6.13 -9.67 -7.74
CA THR A 136 4.79 -10.20 -8.00
C THR A 136 3.68 -9.24 -7.61
N HIS A 137 3.88 -8.40 -6.60
CA HIS A 137 2.93 -7.35 -6.22
C HIS A 137 2.80 -6.28 -7.31
N TYR A 138 3.91 -5.81 -7.86
CA TYR A 138 3.95 -4.67 -8.78
C TYR A 138 3.81 -5.06 -10.25
N LYS A 139 4.18 -6.28 -10.62
CA LYS A 139 4.05 -6.83 -11.98
C LYS A 139 2.67 -6.59 -12.56
N LEU A 140 1.61 -6.81 -11.76
CA LEU A 140 0.22 -6.61 -12.16
C LEU A 140 -0.10 -5.14 -12.50
N VAL A 141 0.62 -4.18 -11.92
CA VAL A 141 0.48 -2.76 -12.27
C VAL A 141 1.05 -2.49 -13.66
N PHE A 142 2.20 -3.09 -14.00
CA PHE A 142 2.79 -3.00 -15.33
C PHE A 142 1.94 -3.69 -16.38
N GLU A 143 1.38 -4.87 -16.08
CA GLU A 143 0.47 -5.58 -16.97
C GLU A 143 -0.79 -4.75 -17.27
N LEU A 144 -1.42 -4.19 -16.22
CA LEU A 144 -2.57 -3.30 -16.38
C LEU A 144 -2.21 -2.03 -17.16
N ALA A 145 -1.01 -1.48 -16.97
CA ALA A 145 -0.55 -0.33 -17.74
C ALA A 145 -0.43 -0.66 -19.24
N LYS A 146 0.12 -1.83 -19.59
CA LYS A 146 0.17 -2.32 -20.98
C LYS A 146 -1.23 -2.52 -21.58
N GLU A 147 -2.14 -3.13 -20.82
CA GLU A 147 -3.53 -3.36 -21.25
C GLU A 147 -4.32 -2.07 -21.51
N SER A 148 -4.06 -1.02 -20.73
CA SER A 148 -4.77 0.26 -20.78
C SER A 148 -4.05 1.38 -21.55
N ASP A 149 -2.94 1.07 -22.21
CA ASP A 149 -2.06 2.06 -22.88
C ASP A 149 -1.63 3.21 -21.96
N ALA A 150 -1.47 2.91 -20.66
CA ALA A 150 -0.98 3.86 -19.67
C ALA A 150 0.54 3.89 -19.65
N ARG A 151 1.10 5.09 -19.58
CA ARG A 151 2.55 5.26 -19.42
C ARG A 151 2.94 5.08 -17.94
N ILE A 152 4.03 4.39 -17.68
CA ILE A 152 4.65 4.31 -16.35
C ILE A 152 5.71 5.40 -16.20
N LEU A 153 5.69 6.07 -15.06
CA LEU A 153 6.64 7.14 -14.72
C LEU A 153 7.31 6.84 -13.38
N ALA A 154 8.63 6.70 -13.38
CA ALA A 154 9.40 6.60 -12.14
C ALA A 154 9.50 7.98 -11.47
N ILE A 155 9.10 8.06 -10.21
CA ILE A 155 9.13 9.30 -9.44
C ILE A 155 9.92 9.19 -8.13
N ASN A 156 10.78 8.19 -8.03
CA ASN A 156 11.66 7.99 -6.89
C ASN A 156 13.10 8.43 -7.23
N THR A 157 13.85 8.77 -6.20
CA THR A 157 15.27 9.07 -6.28
C THR A 157 16.01 8.61 -5.05
N ARG A 158 17.35 8.63 -5.07
CA ARG A 158 18.17 8.38 -3.89
C ARG A 158 18.11 9.58 -2.95
N GLY A 159 18.18 9.33 -1.67
CA GLY A 159 18.20 10.36 -0.63
C GLY A 159 17.31 10.04 0.56
N GLY A 160 17.19 11.00 1.48
CA GLY A 160 16.25 10.94 2.61
C GLY A 160 14.79 11.01 2.15
N LEU A 161 13.87 10.78 3.09
CA LEU A 161 12.43 10.74 2.77
C LEU A 161 11.95 12.07 2.20
N ARG A 162 12.42 13.18 2.77
CA ARG A 162 12.06 14.53 2.32
C ARG A 162 12.58 14.84 0.91
N GLU A 163 13.83 14.47 0.62
CA GLU A 163 14.41 14.67 -0.71
C GLU A 163 13.64 13.88 -1.77
N ARG A 164 13.18 12.68 -1.43
CA ARG A 164 12.35 11.83 -2.28
C ARG A 164 10.98 12.47 -2.52
N ASP A 165 10.35 13.04 -1.48
CA ASP A 165 9.08 13.76 -1.61
C ASP A 165 9.22 14.99 -2.50
N GLU A 166 10.27 15.79 -2.31
CA GLU A 166 10.54 16.98 -3.12
C GLU A 166 10.76 16.61 -4.60
N PHE A 167 11.54 15.55 -4.86
CA PHE A 167 11.77 15.04 -6.21
C PHE A 167 10.48 14.53 -6.87
N ALA A 168 9.69 13.75 -6.16
CA ALA A 168 8.41 13.23 -6.65
C ALA A 168 7.45 14.37 -6.99
N ALA A 169 7.29 15.35 -6.09
CA ALA A 169 6.43 16.51 -6.32
C ALA A 169 6.91 17.37 -7.51
N GLU A 170 8.22 17.56 -7.67
CA GLU A 170 8.79 18.28 -8.81
C GLU A 170 8.54 17.54 -10.13
N THR A 171 8.71 16.23 -10.14
CA THR A 171 8.48 15.39 -11.31
C THR A 171 7.01 15.41 -11.74
N LEU A 172 6.09 15.32 -10.77
CA LEU A 172 4.65 15.44 -11.01
C LEU A 172 4.28 16.84 -11.56
N ALA A 173 4.84 17.90 -10.97
CA ALA A 173 4.60 19.28 -11.42
C ALA A 173 5.05 19.51 -12.87
N LYS A 174 6.26 19.06 -13.23
CA LYS A 174 6.79 19.13 -14.62
C LYS A 174 5.95 18.29 -15.59
N THR A 175 5.47 17.14 -15.15
CA THR A 175 4.61 16.29 -15.98
C THR A 175 3.28 16.97 -16.29
N LEU A 176 2.64 17.56 -15.28
CA LEU A 176 1.40 18.32 -15.45
C LEU A 176 1.58 19.61 -16.27
N GLU A 177 2.76 20.22 -16.23
CA GLU A 177 3.09 21.37 -17.07
C GLU A 177 3.13 20.99 -18.55
N ARG A 178 3.77 19.86 -18.86
CA ARG A 178 3.89 19.36 -20.24
C ARG A 178 2.60 18.76 -20.78
N GLU A 179 1.85 18.11 -19.91
CA GLU A 179 0.65 17.35 -20.25
C GLU A 179 -0.53 17.71 -19.30
N PRO A 180 -1.11 18.94 -19.38
CA PRO A 180 -2.08 19.45 -18.39
C PRO A 180 -3.37 18.64 -18.29
N LYS A 181 -3.73 17.88 -19.33
CA LYS A 181 -4.96 17.05 -19.37
C LYS A 181 -4.73 15.62 -18.91
N THR A 182 -3.50 15.25 -18.59
CA THR A 182 -3.17 13.90 -18.14
C THR A 182 -3.72 13.66 -16.74
N HIS A 183 -4.19 12.43 -16.53
CA HIS A 183 -4.58 11.91 -15.23
C HIS A 183 -3.41 11.11 -14.66
N ILE A 184 -2.90 11.48 -13.49
CA ILE A 184 -1.75 10.83 -12.87
C ILE A 184 -2.21 10.04 -11.66
N MET A 185 -1.92 8.73 -11.67
CA MET A 185 -2.16 7.82 -10.57
C MET A 185 -0.82 7.51 -9.91
N VAL A 186 -0.63 7.99 -8.69
CA VAL A 186 0.63 7.86 -7.93
C VAL A 186 0.51 6.68 -6.98
N VAL A 187 1.35 5.66 -7.14
CA VAL A 187 1.49 4.54 -6.18
C VAL A 187 2.77 4.75 -5.41
N TYR A 188 2.64 5.08 -4.14
CA TYR A 188 3.77 5.49 -3.31
C TYR A 188 3.56 5.08 -1.86
N GLY A 189 4.64 4.89 -1.12
CA GLY A 189 4.58 4.51 0.30
C GLY A 189 3.64 5.40 1.10
N GLU A 190 2.82 4.77 1.93
CA GLU A 190 1.72 5.39 2.70
C GLU A 190 2.16 6.62 3.50
N LEU A 191 3.40 6.65 3.99
CA LEU A 191 3.93 7.77 4.77
C LEU A 191 4.11 9.04 3.91
N HIS A 192 4.50 8.86 2.65
CA HIS A 192 4.80 9.93 1.70
C HIS A 192 3.57 10.64 1.13
N ILE A 193 2.42 9.96 1.13
CA ILE A 193 1.16 10.52 0.64
C ILE A 193 0.34 11.25 1.71
N SER A 194 0.85 11.33 2.94
CA SER A 194 0.22 12.15 3.98
C SER A 194 0.00 13.58 3.47
N PRO A 195 -1.11 14.26 3.85
CA PRO A 195 -1.49 15.56 3.27
C PRO A 195 -0.41 16.64 3.32
N ASN A 196 0.50 16.58 4.30
CA ASN A 196 1.62 17.53 4.48
C ASN A 196 2.92 17.11 3.76
N LYS A 197 2.92 16.03 2.97
CA LYS A 197 4.09 15.50 2.25
C LYS A 197 3.98 15.78 0.73
N ILE A 198 4.11 14.80 -0.12
CA ILE A 198 4.04 14.98 -1.59
C ILE A 198 2.82 15.81 -2.01
N PRO A 199 1.59 15.58 -1.48
CA PRO A 199 0.43 16.38 -1.88
C PRO A 199 0.58 17.87 -1.58
N ALA A 200 1.10 18.26 -0.40
CA ALA A 200 1.35 19.65 -0.06
C ALA A 200 2.45 20.29 -0.93
N LEU A 201 3.53 19.54 -1.19
CA LEU A 201 4.62 20.00 -2.04
C LEU A 201 4.15 20.22 -3.48
N LEU A 202 3.31 19.34 -4.02
CA LEU A 202 2.70 19.56 -5.34
C LEU A 202 1.75 20.75 -5.33
N SER A 203 0.91 20.92 -4.30
CA SER A 203 0.01 22.09 -4.18
C SER A 203 0.79 23.40 -4.15
N SER A 204 1.95 23.44 -3.51
CA SER A 204 2.80 24.64 -3.49
C SER A 204 3.37 25.00 -4.86
N LYS A 205 3.63 24.02 -5.71
CA LYS A 205 4.17 24.19 -7.08
C LYS A 205 3.05 24.43 -8.11
N ARG A 206 1.91 23.79 -7.91
CA ARG A 206 0.76 23.79 -8.83
C ARG A 206 -0.55 23.92 -8.03
N PRO A 207 -0.91 25.15 -7.56
CA PRO A 207 -2.07 25.36 -6.70
C PRO A 207 -3.42 24.95 -7.30
N ASP A 208 -3.55 25.00 -8.63
CA ASP A 208 -4.79 24.66 -9.34
C ASP A 208 -4.96 23.14 -9.59
N THR A 209 -4.01 22.32 -9.13
CA THR A 209 -4.08 20.86 -9.30
C THR A 209 -5.11 20.27 -8.36
N ILE A 210 -6.12 19.61 -8.92
CA ILE A 210 -7.10 18.86 -8.14
C ILE A 210 -6.47 17.51 -7.76
N GLN A 211 -6.34 17.28 -6.46
CA GLN A 211 -5.70 16.09 -5.92
C GLN A 211 -6.68 15.27 -5.08
N THR A 212 -6.59 13.94 -5.17
CA THR A 212 -7.29 13.01 -4.27
C THR A 212 -6.27 12.10 -3.61
N ILE A 213 -6.40 11.89 -2.31
CA ILE A 213 -5.55 11.00 -1.52
C ILE A 213 -6.39 9.78 -1.10
N VAL A 214 -5.86 8.60 -1.33
CA VAL A 214 -6.48 7.33 -0.94
C VAL A 214 -5.51 6.56 -0.05
N HIS A 215 -5.72 6.70 1.23
CA HIS A 215 -5.03 5.91 2.24
C HIS A 215 -5.53 4.47 2.25
N GLN A 216 -4.73 3.56 2.77
CA GLN A 216 -5.10 2.16 2.86
C GLN A 216 -4.76 1.58 4.24
N ASN A 217 -5.74 0.89 4.83
CA ASN A 217 -5.57 0.10 6.05
C ASN A 217 -4.87 0.85 7.20
N LEU A 218 -5.32 2.12 7.44
CA LEU A 218 -4.81 2.92 8.55
C LEU A 218 -5.24 2.32 9.89
N ASP A 219 -4.28 2.06 10.79
CA ASP A 219 -4.51 1.41 12.08
C ASP A 219 -5.59 2.13 12.92
N GLU A 220 -5.46 3.45 13.07
CA GLU A 220 -6.35 4.25 13.92
C GLU A 220 -7.78 4.27 13.38
N VAL A 221 -7.94 4.30 12.06
CA VAL A 221 -9.24 4.23 11.40
C VAL A 221 -9.92 2.92 11.72
N TYR A 222 -9.21 1.78 11.55
CA TYR A 222 -9.75 0.47 11.87
C TYR A 222 -10.25 0.37 13.32
N TRP A 223 -9.47 0.87 14.29
CA TRP A 223 -9.82 0.78 15.71
C TRP A 223 -10.90 1.78 16.15
N THR A 224 -11.17 2.79 15.34
CA THR A 224 -12.18 3.84 15.59
C THR A 224 -13.49 3.56 14.87
N MET A 225 -13.46 2.78 13.78
CA MET A 225 -14.69 2.37 13.07
C MET A 225 -15.63 1.61 14.01
N LYS A 226 -16.91 1.97 13.97
CA LYS A 226 -17.94 1.23 14.69
C LYS A 226 -18.22 -0.09 13.99
N GLU A 227 -18.65 -1.10 14.74
CA GLU A 227 -19.03 -2.41 14.20
C GLU A 227 -20.07 -2.31 13.07
N GLU A 228 -20.96 -1.32 13.12
CA GLU A 228 -21.98 -1.05 12.10
C GLU A 228 -21.40 -0.59 10.76
N SER A 229 -20.21 0.02 10.78
CA SER A 229 -19.49 0.48 9.59
C SER A 229 -18.55 -0.59 9.01
N ALA A 230 -18.48 -1.77 9.61
CA ALA A 230 -17.61 -2.86 9.14
C ALA A 230 -18.00 -3.40 7.74
N ASN A 231 -19.23 -3.13 7.29
CA ASN A 231 -19.71 -3.51 5.97
C ASN A 231 -19.31 -2.50 4.86
N ASP A 232 -18.91 -1.27 5.25
CA ASP A 232 -18.43 -0.25 4.32
C ASP A 232 -16.95 0.02 4.60
N PRO A 233 -16.03 -0.61 3.85
CA PRO A 233 -14.59 -0.49 4.10
C PRO A 233 -14.02 0.89 3.75
N ILE A 234 -14.84 1.83 3.25
CA ILE A 234 -14.40 3.14 2.80
C ILE A 234 -14.90 4.23 3.74
N ILE A 235 -13.96 5.05 4.21
CA ILE A 235 -14.26 6.27 4.96
C ILE A 235 -13.68 7.48 4.21
N ALA A 236 -14.18 8.67 4.55
CA ALA A 236 -13.66 9.94 4.03
C ALA A 236 -13.27 10.88 5.20
N PHE A 237 -12.05 11.40 5.15
CA PHE A 237 -11.61 12.53 5.98
C PHE A 237 -12.06 13.86 5.39
N SER A 238 -12.24 13.91 4.06
CA SER A 238 -12.76 15.05 3.31
C SER A 238 -13.34 14.58 1.97
N GLU A 239 -13.83 15.52 1.14
CA GLU A 239 -14.28 15.21 -0.23
C GLU A 239 -13.16 14.67 -1.16
N ARG A 240 -11.90 14.85 -0.76
CA ARG A 240 -10.70 14.49 -1.55
C ARG A 240 -9.70 13.62 -0.79
N GLU A 241 -10.10 13.12 0.36
CA GLU A 241 -9.21 12.26 1.16
C GLU A 241 -9.99 11.11 1.75
N PHE A 242 -9.63 9.91 1.35
CA PHE A 242 -10.31 8.66 1.69
C PHE A 242 -9.37 7.67 2.35
N CYS A 243 -9.93 6.69 3.05
CA CYS A 243 -9.21 5.50 3.48
C CYS A 243 -10.02 4.25 3.14
N ILE A 244 -9.37 3.27 2.53
CA ILE A 244 -9.92 1.94 2.27
C ILE A 244 -9.40 0.99 3.35
N ASN A 245 -10.29 0.41 4.15
CA ASN A 245 -9.96 -0.56 5.18
C ASN A 245 -10.40 -1.95 4.71
N SER A 246 -9.57 -2.60 3.93
CA SER A 246 -9.85 -3.91 3.32
C SER A 246 -9.36 -5.09 4.16
N ALA A 247 -8.56 -4.82 5.20
CA ALA A 247 -8.01 -5.84 6.08
C ALA A 247 -7.77 -5.32 7.50
N PRO A 248 -7.76 -6.21 8.51
CA PRO A 248 -7.35 -5.84 9.85
C PRO A 248 -5.87 -5.41 9.90
N PRO A 249 -5.49 -4.46 10.78
CA PRO A 249 -4.15 -3.89 10.79
C PRO A 249 -3.03 -4.88 11.17
N TRP A 250 -3.35 -5.96 11.87
CA TRP A 250 -2.32 -6.97 12.22
C TRP A 250 -1.83 -7.74 11.00
N VAL A 251 -2.63 -7.91 9.95
CA VAL A 251 -2.23 -8.66 8.74
C VAL A 251 -1.07 -7.98 8.01
N LYS A 252 -1.06 -6.64 7.93
CA LYS A 252 0.07 -5.93 7.32
C LYS A 252 1.36 -6.04 8.14
N TYR A 253 1.28 -6.12 9.47
CA TYR A 253 2.47 -6.37 10.31
C TYR A 253 2.95 -7.81 10.21
N GLU A 254 2.03 -8.77 10.02
CA GLU A 254 2.39 -10.14 9.72
C GLU A 254 3.14 -10.25 8.39
N SER A 255 2.67 -9.58 7.33
CA SER A 255 3.38 -9.50 6.05
C SER A 255 4.77 -8.86 6.18
N MET A 256 4.90 -7.81 6.99
CA MET A 256 6.18 -7.16 7.27
C MET A 256 7.15 -8.09 8.03
N ILE A 257 6.67 -8.81 9.05
CA ILE A 257 7.45 -9.80 9.78
C ILE A 257 7.93 -10.89 8.82
N TYR A 258 7.01 -11.44 8.03
CA TYR A 258 7.33 -12.47 7.06
C TYR A 258 8.40 -12.00 6.07
N TRP A 259 8.26 -10.79 5.53
CA TRP A 259 9.24 -10.20 4.63
C TRP A 259 10.63 -10.08 5.29
N TYR A 260 10.72 -9.59 6.51
CA TYR A 260 12.01 -9.51 7.23
C TYR A 260 12.63 -10.89 7.52
N GLU A 261 11.82 -11.87 7.90
CA GLU A 261 12.30 -13.22 8.24
C GLU A 261 12.74 -14.01 7.00
N ASN A 262 12.27 -13.64 5.81
CA ASN A 262 12.55 -14.36 4.55
C ASN A 262 13.26 -13.51 3.49
N LEU A 263 13.77 -12.36 3.86
CA LEU A 263 14.37 -11.38 2.95
C LEU A 263 15.52 -11.96 2.09
N ASP A 264 16.27 -12.91 2.64
CA ASP A 264 17.41 -13.55 1.97
C ASP A 264 17.01 -14.89 1.29
N SER A 265 15.77 -15.35 1.45
CA SER A 265 15.34 -16.68 1.02
C SER A 265 14.56 -16.67 -0.28
N ASP A 266 13.66 -15.71 -0.45
CA ASP A 266 12.82 -15.58 -1.63
C ASP A 266 12.28 -14.13 -1.74
N PRO A 267 12.89 -13.30 -2.59
CA PRO A 267 12.45 -11.92 -2.79
C PRO A 267 11.07 -11.80 -3.46
N ASP A 268 10.60 -12.87 -4.10
CA ASP A 268 9.32 -12.91 -4.81
C ASP A 268 8.23 -13.67 -4.04
N PHE A 269 8.47 -13.98 -2.76
CA PHE A 269 7.50 -14.67 -1.94
C PHE A 269 6.20 -13.89 -1.83
N ASP A 270 5.12 -14.50 -2.30
CA ASP A 270 3.75 -13.98 -2.17
C ASP A 270 3.08 -14.58 -0.93
N ILE A 271 3.01 -13.79 0.15
CA ILE A 271 2.34 -14.20 1.40
C ILE A 271 0.86 -14.51 1.16
N HIS A 272 0.23 -13.91 0.16
CA HIS A 272 -1.17 -14.14 -0.14
C HIS A 272 -1.37 -15.54 -0.77
N GLU A 273 -0.51 -15.94 -1.71
CA GLU A 273 -0.50 -17.31 -2.23
C GLU A 273 -0.24 -18.32 -1.12
N TYR A 274 0.71 -18.02 -0.23
CA TYR A 274 1.00 -18.86 0.93
C TYR A 274 -0.22 -19.01 1.86
N ILE A 275 -0.93 -17.91 2.18
CA ILE A 275 -2.14 -17.95 3.00
C ILE A 275 -3.27 -18.71 2.28
N ILE A 276 -3.43 -18.50 0.96
CA ILE A 276 -4.42 -19.23 0.16
C ILE A 276 -4.09 -20.72 0.11
N GLU A 277 -2.83 -21.08 -0.10
CA GLU A 277 -2.42 -22.49 -0.12
C GLU A 277 -2.59 -23.16 1.24
N LYS A 278 -2.18 -22.51 2.33
CA LYS A 278 -2.46 -22.99 3.68
C LYS A 278 -3.96 -23.06 3.95
N GLY A 279 -4.71 -22.04 3.55
CA GLY A 279 -6.17 -22.01 3.69
C GLY A 279 -6.86 -23.13 2.90
N LYS A 280 -6.41 -23.43 1.67
CA LYS A 280 -6.91 -24.58 0.89
C LYS A 280 -6.66 -25.90 1.61
N LYS A 281 -5.51 -26.09 2.23
CA LYS A 281 -5.19 -27.28 3.03
C LYS A 281 -6.11 -27.38 4.25
N ILE A 282 -6.43 -26.27 4.90
CA ILE A 282 -7.35 -26.24 6.05
C ILE A 282 -8.76 -26.68 5.64
N PHE A 283 -9.22 -26.28 4.46
CA PHE A 283 -10.55 -26.60 3.96
C PHE A 283 -10.66 -27.97 3.26
N SER A 284 -9.53 -28.61 2.93
CA SER A 284 -9.51 -29.86 2.17
C SER A 284 -9.26 -31.11 3.02
N GLU A 285 -8.68 -30.98 4.19
CA GLU A 285 -8.32 -32.12 5.07
C GLU A 285 -8.77 -31.79 6.50
N ASP A 286 -9.48 -32.68 7.14
CA ASP A 286 -9.98 -32.70 8.52
C ASP A 286 -9.93 -31.34 9.27
N THR A 287 -10.96 -30.54 8.98
CA THR A 287 -11.00 -29.09 9.20
C THR A 287 -10.83 -28.63 10.65
N HIS A 288 -11.09 -29.53 11.63
CA HIS A 288 -11.11 -29.16 13.04
C HIS A 288 -9.70 -29.12 13.65
N GLU A 289 -8.87 -30.12 13.40
CA GLU A 289 -7.50 -30.17 13.92
C GLU A 289 -6.59 -29.11 13.29
N ASN A 290 -6.77 -28.82 12.00
CA ASN A 290 -6.02 -27.78 11.31
C ASN A 290 -6.42 -26.36 11.74
N PHE A 291 -7.69 -26.12 12.00
CA PHE A 291 -8.18 -24.88 12.57
C PHE A 291 -7.63 -24.62 13.97
N LEU A 292 -7.67 -25.64 14.84
CA LEU A 292 -7.06 -25.60 16.16
C LEU A 292 -5.54 -25.37 16.10
N GLY A 293 -4.86 -26.02 15.17
CA GLY A 293 -3.41 -25.84 14.95
C GLY A 293 -3.06 -24.38 14.61
N ILE A 294 -3.83 -23.75 13.73
CA ILE A 294 -3.64 -22.33 13.39
C ILE A 294 -4.01 -21.40 14.54
N CYS A 295 -5.08 -21.69 15.26
CA CYS A 295 -5.44 -20.93 16.46
C CYS A 295 -4.30 -21.02 17.50
N LEU A 296 -3.71 -22.18 17.70
CA LEU A 296 -2.58 -22.40 18.61
C LEU A 296 -1.29 -21.69 18.11
N GLU A 297 -1.00 -21.69 16.80
CA GLU A 297 0.11 -20.93 16.22
C GLU A 297 -0.10 -19.41 16.43
N LEU A 298 -1.29 -18.89 16.14
CA LEU A 298 -1.64 -17.49 16.37
C LEU A 298 -1.55 -17.10 17.86
N VAL A 299 -1.95 -18.01 18.75
CA VAL A 299 -1.86 -17.84 20.20
C VAL A 299 -0.40 -17.80 20.65
N ASN A 300 0.45 -18.69 20.12
CA ASN A 300 1.87 -18.71 20.39
C ASN A 300 2.59 -17.45 19.87
N ILE A 301 2.30 -17.03 18.64
CA ILE A 301 2.82 -15.79 18.04
C ILE A 301 2.38 -14.58 18.88
N ALA A 302 1.15 -14.56 19.33
CA ALA A 302 0.60 -13.50 20.16
C ALA A 302 1.05 -13.55 21.64
N ASN A 303 1.80 -14.61 22.02
CA ASN A 303 2.20 -14.86 23.40
C ASN A 303 1.01 -14.78 24.39
N VAL A 304 -0.12 -15.39 24.00
CA VAL A 304 -1.38 -15.44 24.76
C VAL A 304 -1.46 -16.80 25.42
N ASN A 305 -1.51 -16.85 26.75
CA ASN A 305 -1.87 -18.09 27.45
C ASN A 305 -3.38 -18.27 27.35
N ILE A 306 -3.81 -19.30 26.64
CA ILE A 306 -5.19 -19.79 26.66
C ILE A 306 -5.21 -21.04 27.54
N SER A 307 -6.11 -21.12 28.50
CA SER A 307 -6.36 -22.37 29.23
C SER A 307 -7.10 -23.35 28.31
N GLU A 308 -6.83 -24.65 28.44
CA GLU A 308 -7.46 -25.69 27.62
C GLU A 308 -9.02 -25.76 27.79
N GLU A 309 -9.57 -24.98 28.68
CA GLU A 309 -11.01 -24.93 28.98
C GLU A 309 -11.76 -23.74 28.31
N GLU A 310 -11.07 -22.88 27.58
CA GLU A 310 -11.63 -21.72 26.84
C GLU A 310 -11.56 -21.93 25.33
#